data_22038424c7665cbd75dab89ad1dd6569
#
_entry.id   22038424c7665cbd75dab89ad1dd6569
#
_cell.length_a   1.000
_cell.length_b   1.000
_cell.length_c   1.000
_cell.angle_alpha   90.00
_cell.angle_beta   90.00
_cell.angle_gamma   90.00
#
_symmetry.space_group_name_H-M   'P 1'
#
loop_
_entity.id
_entity.type
_entity.pdbx_description
1 polymer ?
#
loop_
_entity_poly.entity_id
_entity_poly.type
_entity_poly.pdbx_seq_one_letter_code
_entity_poly.pdbx_strand_id
1 'polypeptide(L)'
;MAIVKLVVIYPQPKDIDAFEKVYQNEHVPLAVAKLGGKTKIVATKILGSPQGTPLFYRVAEVYFPSMQALEECAASDGGKEALTHAVKISSGGKPIFLVAEEETFTFTQLASA
;
A
#
# COMPACT_ATOMS: atom_id res chain seq x y z
N MET A 1 7.12 -9.24 18.55
CA MET A 1 7.69 -9.25 17.22
C MET A 1 7.22 -8.08 16.40
N ALA A 2 8.15 -7.42 15.74
CA ALA A 2 7.80 -6.31 14.88
C ALA A 2 7.16 -6.80 13.60
N ILE A 3 6.06 -6.19 13.22
CA ILE A 3 5.44 -6.40 11.92
C ILE A 3 5.89 -5.25 11.04
N VAL A 4 6.59 -5.58 9.97
CA VAL A 4 7.18 -4.59 9.07
C VAL A 4 6.34 -4.52 7.81
N LYS A 5 6.16 -3.33 7.28
CA LYS A 5 5.37 -3.16 6.07
C LYS A 5 5.91 -2.03 5.19
N LEU A 6 5.69 -2.18 3.91
CA LEU A 6 5.88 -1.13 2.93
C LEU A 6 4.54 -0.43 2.74
N VAL A 7 4.52 0.88 2.89
CA VAL A 7 3.31 1.68 2.70
C VAL A 7 3.47 2.49 1.43
N VAL A 8 2.47 2.44 0.55
CA VAL A 8 2.46 3.20 -0.69
C VAL A 8 1.22 4.08 -0.67
N ILE A 9 1.41 5.39 -0.74
CA ILE A 9 0.32 6.35 -0.69
C ILE A 9 0.22 7.06 -2.03
N TYR A 10 -0.95 6.94 -2.68
CA TYR A 10 -1.19 7.55 -3.98
C TYR A 10 -1.94 8.86 -3.82
N PRO A 11 -1.44 9.96 -4.43
CA PRO A 11 -2.19 11.22 -4.47
C PRO A 11 -3.51 11.05 -5.20
N GLN A 12 -4.42 11.99 -5.01
CA GLN A 12 -5.69 12.01 -5.76
C GLN A 12 -5.38 11.92 -7.25
N PRO A 13 -5.92 10.93 -7.95
CA PRO A 13 -5.66 10.79 -9.39
C PRO A 13 -6.42 11.88 -10.16
N LYS A 14 -5.93 12.15 -11.38
CA LYS A 14 -6.61 13.09 -12.26
C LYS A 14 -7.97 12.57 -12.69
N ASP A 15 -8.09 11.27 -12.86
CA ASP A 15 -9.32 10.58 -13.24
C ASP A 15 -9.43 9.34 -12.36
N ILE A 16 -10.36 9.40 -11.41
CA ILE A 16 -10.53 8.33 -10.41
C ILE A 16 -10.92 7.01 -11.08
N ASP A 17 -11.86 7.05 -12.02
CA ASP A 17 -12.32 5.82 -12.68
C ASP A 17 -11.22 5.15 -13.49
N ALA A 18 -10.43 5.93 -14.20
CA ALA A 18 -9.31 5.41 -14.97
C ALA A 18 -8.24 4.83 -14.04
N PHE A 19 -7.93 5.53 -12.94
CA PHE A 19 -6.96 5.04 -11.97
C PHE A 19 -7.42 3.72 -11.35
N GLU A 20 -8.70 3.64 -10.91
CA GLU A 20 -9.22 2.43 -10.28
C GLU A 20 -9.17 1.24 -11.21
N LYS A 21 -9.47 1.45 -12.50
CA LYS A 21 -9.43 0.38 -13.49
C LYS A 21 -8.02 -0.20 -13.62
N VAL A 22 -7.02 0.65 -13.76
CA VAL A 22 -5.62 0.22 -13.86
C VAL A 22 -5.14 -0.39 -12.53
N TYR A 23 -5.50 0.23 -11.43
CA TYR A 23 -5.10 -0.23 -10.10
C TYR A 23 -5.63 -1.64 -9.83
N GLN A 24 -6.93 -1.87 -10.02
CA GLN A 24 -7.57 -3.14 -9.74
C GLN A 24 -7.21 -4.22 -10.75
N ASN A 25 -7.16 -3.89 -12.03
CA ASN A 25 -7.01 -4.87 -13.08
C ASN A 25 -5.57 -5.19 -13.46
N GLU A 26 -4.64 -4.25 -13.20
CA GLU A 26 -3.24 -4.43 -13.59
C GLU A 26 -2.28 -4.39 -12.42
N HIS A 27 -2.37 -3.36 -11.58
CA HIS A 27 -1.38 -3.16 -10.54
C HIS A 27 -1.50 -4.18 -9.39
N VAL A 28 -2.70 -4.39 -8.87
CA VAL A 28 -2.90 -5.34 -7.76
C VAL A 28 -2.49 -6.74 -8.17
N PRO A 29 -2.91 -7.27 -9.33
CA PRO A 29 -2.43 -8.58 -9.76
C PRO A 29 -0.92 -8.66 -9.94
N LEU A 30 -0.31 -7.60 -10.46
CA LEU A 30 1.15 -7.54 -10.61
C LEU A 30 1.84 -7.61 -9.25
N ALA A 31 1.37 -6.81 -8.30
CA ALA A 31 1.94 -6.78 -6.95
C ALA A 31 1.79 -8.15 -6.26
N VAL A 32 0.63 -8.77 -6.39
CA VAL A 32 0.39 -10.11 -5.83
C VAL A 32 1.37 -11.11 -6.41
N ALA A 33 1.62 -11.05 -7.70
CA ALA A 33 2.51 -12.02 -8.37
C ALA A 33 3.99 -11.73 -8.13
N LYS A 34 4.40 -10.46 -8.06
CA LYS A 34 5.81 -10.08 -8.10
C LYS A 34 6.45 -9.74 -6.76
N LEU A 35 5.66 -9.38 -5.76
CA LEU A 35 6.22 -9.04 -4.45
C LEU A 35 6.42 -10.30 -3.61
N GLY A 36 7.61 -10.90 -3.72
CA GLY A 36 7.95 -12.11 -3.00
C GLY A 36 8.19 -11.86 -1.51
N GLY A 37 7.89 -12.86 -0.69
CA GLY A 37 8.14 -12.80 0.74
C GLY A 37 7.07 -12.08 1.57
N LYS A 38 6.09 -11.48 0.93
CA LYS A 38 5.00 -10.81 1.64
C LYS A 38 4.07 -11.79 2.32
N THR A 39 3.46 -11.35 3.41
CA THR A 39 2.47 -12.14 4.13
C THR A 39 1.04 -11.71 3.84
N LYS A 40 0.83 -10.44 3.49
CA LYS A 40 -0.47 -9.95 3.04
C LYS A 40 -0.33 -8.58 2.38
N ILE A 41 -1.35 -8.22 1.61
CA ILE A 41 -1.50 -6.87 1.05
C ILE A 41 -2.84 -6.33 1.53
N VAL A 42 -2.83 -5.09 2.01
CA VAL A 42 -4.04 -4.35 2.36
C VAL A 42 -4.13 -3.13 1.46
N ALA A 43 -5.24 -2.98 0.76
CA ALA A 43 -5.45 -1.85 -0.13
C ALA A 43 -6.63 -1.03 0.39
N THR A 44 -6.35 0.18 0.85
CA THR A 44 -7.33 1.07 1.43
C THR A 44 -7.71 2.16 0.44
N LYS A 45 -9.01 2.41 0.30
CA LYS A 45 -9.53 3.51 -0.50
C LYS A 45 -9.97 4.62 0.43
N ILE A 46 -9.47 5.82 0.22
CA ILE A 46 -9.86 7.00 1.00
C ILE A 46 -11.16 7.53 0.44
N LEU A 47 -12.20 7.58 1.26
CA LEU A 47 -13.54 7.98 0.83
C LEU A 47 -13.79 9.46 0.99
N GLY A 48 -13.08 10.13 1.89
CA GLY A 48 -13.28 11.53 2.15
C GLY A 48 -12.46 12.02 3.31
N SER A 49 -12.66 13.27 3.69
CA SER A 49 -11.99 13.89 4.83
C SER A 49 -12.89 14.96 5.41
N PRO A 50 -12.96 15.10 6.75
CA PRO A 50 -13.69 16.20 7.36
C PRO A 50 -13.08 17.57 7.06
N GLN A 51 -11.86 17.60 6.52
CA GLN A 51 -11.16 18.84 6.19
C GLN A 51 -11.31 19.27 4.73
N GLY A 52 -12.21 18.62 3.97
CA GLY A 52 -12.42 18.90 2.56
C GLY A 52 -11.93 17.76 1.68
N THR A 53 -11.60 18.06 0.43
CA THR A 53 -11.12 17.06 -0.52
C THR A 53 -9.77 16.51 -0.05
N PRO A 54 -9.64 15.19 0.17
CA PRO A 54 -8.38 14.64 0.62
C PRO A 54 -7.30 14.73 -0.46
N LEU A 55 -6.05 14.92 -0.02
CA LEU A 55 -4.90 14.98 -0.93
C LEU A 55 -4.53 13.63 -1.48
N PHE A 56 -4.91 12.55 -0.81
CA PHE A 56 -4.55 11.19 -1.15
C PHE A 56 -5.78 10.35 -1.40
N TYR A 57 -5.63 9.28 -2.18
CA TYR A 57 -6.76 8.46 -2.61
C TYR A 57 -6.63 6.98 -2.24
N ARG A 58 -5.47 6.38 -2.46
CA ARG A 58 -5.23 4.96 -2.14
C ARG A 58 -4.04 4.82 -1.21
N VAL A 59 -4.15 3.90 -0.27
CA VAL A 59 -3.03 3.52 0.60
C VAL A 59 -2.90 2.01 0.49
N ALA A 60 -1.74 1.54 0.02
CA ALA A 60 -1.44 0.11 -0.03
C ALA A 60 -0.43 -0.21 1.06
N GLU A 61 -0.66 -1.33 1.74
CA GLU A 61 0.25 -1.81 2.77
C GLU A 61 0.64 -3.25 2.44
N VAL A 62 1.93 -3.48 2.30
CA VAL A 62 2.48 -4.81 1.99
C VAL A 62 3.25 -5.28 3.22
N TYR A 63 2.80 -6.37 3.80
CA TYR A 63 3.34 -6.89 5.07
C TYR A 63 4.42 -7.93 4.84
N PHE A 64 5.46 -7.87 5.68
CA PHE A 64 6.59 -8.81 5.63
C PHE A 64 6.89 -9.32 7.04
N PRO A 65 7.44 -10.56 7.14
CA PRO A 65 7.75 -11.12 8.46
C PRO A 65 8.96 -10.47 9.14
N SER A 66 9.80 -9.76 8.36
CA SER A 66 11.00 -9.12 8.88
C SER A 66 11.45 -8.00 7.96
N MET A 67 12.31 -7.14 8.48
CA MET A 67 12.94 -6.09 7.68
C MET A 67 13.78 -6.69 6.56
N GLN A 68 14.46 -7.79 6.83
CA GLN A 68 15.27 -8.47 5.82
C GLN A 68 14.40 -8.94 4.65
N ALA A 69 13.23 -9.52 4.92
CA ALA A 69 12.33 -9.98 3.87
C ALA A 69 11.86 -8.82 3.01
N LEU A 70 11.55 -7.67 3.64
CA LEU A 70 11.15 -6.47 2.92
C LEU A 70 12.28 -5.98 2.02
N GLU A 71 13.50 -5.90 2.55
CA GLU A 71 14.66 -5.43 1.79
C GLU A 71 14.96 -6.34 0.60
N GLU A 72 14.87 -7.65 0.81
CA GLU A 72 15.09 -8.63 -0.27
C GLU A 72 14.03 -8.46 -1.36
N CYS A 73 12.77 -8.25 -0.98
CA CYS A 73 11.70 -8.01 -1.94
C CYS A 73 11.96 -6.74 -2.75
N ALA A 74 12.29 -5.66 -2.07
CA ALA A 74 12.53 -4.37 -2.73
C ALA A 74 13.71 -4.42 -3.69
N ALA A 75 14.71 -5.23 -3.38
CA ALA A 75 15.91 -5.39 -4.23
C ALA A 75 15.69 -6.37 -5.37
N SER A 76 14.63 -7.19 -5.33
CA SER A 76 14.35 -8.19 -6.37
C SER A 76 13.84 -7.54 -7.65
N ASP A 77 13.95 -8.26 -8.76
CA ASP A 77 13.42 -7.79 -10.04
C ASP A 77 11.90 -7.57 -9.95
N GLY A 78 11.19 -8.50 -9.30
CA GLY A 78 9.75 -8.37 -9.12
C GLY A 78 9.35 -7.17 -8.28
N GLY A 79 10.10 -6.92 -7.21
CA GLY A 79 9.87 -5.75 -6.36
C GLY A 79 10.08 -4.46 -7.13
N LYS A 80 11.17 -4.37 -7.88
CA LYS A 80 11.46 -3.19 -8.70
C LYS A 80 10.38 -2.97 -9.75
N GLU A 81 9.91 -4.04 -10.37
CA GLU A 81 8.84 -3.97 -11.37
C GLU A 81 7.55 -3.43 -10.77
N ALA A 82 7.16 -3.95 -9.61
CA ALA A 82 5.94 -3.52 -8.93
C ALA A 82 6.02 -2.05 -8.50
N LEU A 83 7.15 -1.62 -7.94
CA LEU A 83 7.34 -0.24 -7.51
C LEU A 83 7.37 0.72 -8.70
N THR A 84 8.00 0.32 -9.79
CA THR A 84 8.02 1.12 -11.03
C THR A 84 6.61 1.27 -11.58
N HIS A 85 5.82 0.21 -11.56
CA HIS A 85 4.44 0.28 -12.03
C HIS A 85 3.58 1.19 -11.16
N ALA A 86 3.80 1.18 -9.83
CA ALA A 86 3.11 2.08 -8.93
C ALA A 86 3.34 3.54 -9.30
N VAL A 87 4.59 3.90 -9.61
CA VAL A 87 4.92 5.25 -10.06
C VAL A 87 4.22 5.57 -11.38
N LYS A 88 4.23 4.62 -12.30
CA LYS A 88 3.66 4.80 -13.64
C LYS A 88 2.16 5.08 -13.60
N ILE A 89 1.41 4.40 -12.74
CA ILE A 89 -0.05 4.55 -12.69
C ILE A 89 -0.50 5.75 -11.87
N SER A 90 0.39 6.39 -11.12
CA SER A 90 0.04 7.48 -10.21
C SER A 90 -0.13 8.79 -10.98
N SER A 91 -1.33 9.01 -11.51
CA SER A 91 -1.61 10.16 -12.38
C SER A 91 -1.70 11.49 -11.65
N GLY A 92 -1.93 11.46 -10.35
CA GLY A 92 -2.06 12.68 -9.54
C GLY A 92 -0.75 13.23 -9.01
N GLY A 93 0.36 12.56 -9.30
CA GLY A 93 1.68 12.92 -8.79
C GLY A 93 2.42 11.69 -8.31
N LYS A 94 3.65 11.86 -7.87
CA LYS A 94 4.46 10.73 -7.41
C LYS A 94 3.84 10.12 -6.16
N PRO A 95 3.77 8.78 -6.08
CA PRO A 95 3.34 8.13 -4.85
C PRO A 95 4.41 8.26 -3.77
N ILE A 96 3.99 8.12 -2.52
CA ILE A 96 4.89 8.15 -1.38
C ILE A 96 5.15 6.71 -0.96
N PHE A 97 6.43 6.35 -0.81
CA PHE A 97 6.83 5.04 -0.34
C PHE A 97 7.44 5.18 1.05
N LEU A 98 6.90 4.42 2.00
CA LEU A 98 7.36 4.45 3.39
C LEU A 98 7.60 3.03 3.88
N VAL A 99 8.60 2.87 4.73
CA VAL A 99 8.83 1.62 5.45
C VAL A 99 8.40 1.87 6.88
N ALA A 100 7.54 1.01 7.39
CA ALA A 100 6.91 1.23 8.68
C ALA A 100 6.89 -0.04 9.52
N GLU A 101 6.81 0.15 10.82
CA GLU A 101 6.64 -0.92 11.79
C GLU A 101 5.27 -0.73 12.42
N GLU A 102 4.50 -1.81 12.48
CA GLU A 102 3.14 -1.74 13.01
C GLU A 102 3.11 -2.28 14.44
N GLU A 103 2.44 -1.54 15.31
CA GLU A 103 2.10 -1.99 16.65
C GLU A 103 0.58 -2.00 16.74
N THR A 104 0.03 -3.08 17.30
CA THR A 104 -1.41 -3.23 17.44
C THR A 104 -1.77 -3.27 18.92
N PHE A 105 -2.70 -2.43 19.30
CA PHE A 105 -3.22 -2.39 20.66
C PHE A 105 -4.68 -2.82 20.62
N THR A 106 -5.03 -3.90 21.36
CA THR A 106 -6.39 -4.41 21.40
C THR A 106 -6.95 -4.23 22.80
N PHE A 107 -8.27 -4.03 22.88
CA PHE A 107 -8.94 -3.76 24.14
C PHE A 107 -10.10 -4.74 24.30
N THR A 108 -10.29 -5.19 25.55
CA THR A 108 -11.36 -6.11 25.88
C THR A 108 -12.70 -5.40 25.82
N GLN A 109 -13.63 -5.96 25.05
CA GLN A 109 -14.99 -5.43 24.97
C GLN A 109 -15.74 -5.57 26.29
N LEU A 110 -15.37 -6.54 27.09
CA LEU A 110 -16.01 -6.81 28.36
C LEU A 110 -16.00 -5.58 29.26
N ALA A 111 -14.91 -4.85 29.28
CA ALA A 111 -14.77 -3.69 30.14
C ALA A 111 -15.68 -2.54 29.75
N SER A 112 -16.13 -2.51 28.52
CA SER A 112 -16.96 -1.42 28.02
C SER A 112 -18.45 -1.68 28.15
N ALA A 113 -18.82 -2.87 28.58
CA ALA A 113 -20.23 -3.25 28.68
C ALA A 113 -20.95 -2.50 29.77
#